data_5e5316e35cb80daff4aeebeb42f734ec
#
_entry.id   5e5316e35cb80daff4aeebeb42f734ec
#
_cell.length_a   1.000
_cell.length_b   1.000
_cell.length_c   1.000
_cell.angle_alpha   90.00
_cell.angle_beta   90.00
_cell.angle_gamma   90.00
#
_symmetry.space_group_name_H-M   'P 1'
#
loop_
_entity.id
_entity.type
_entity.pdbx_description
1 polymer ?
#
loop_
_entity_poly.entity_id
_entity_poly.type
_entity_poly.pdbx_seq_one_letter_code
_entity_poly.pdbx_strand_id
1 'polypeptide(L)'
;GVVFAAYTPGESLELARGGRYDDIGAVFGRARPATGFSTDLKALLKAIGPTQGSQSFVEGAIGAPWSANEALRAAIRAHRQAGDVVVWLLPGHEHEAAAMGCDRRLVEDDSGQWRVEPL
;
A
#
# COMPACT_ATOMS: atom_id res chain seq x y z
N GLY A 1 -3.59 20.93 28.95
CA GLY A 1 -3.41 21.04 27.51
C GLY A 1 -4.72 20.85 26.75
N VAL A 2 -4.74 21.21 25.48
CA VAL A 2 -5.87 20.99 24.59
C VAL A 2 -5.82 19.57 24.07
N VAL A 3 -6.97 18.87 24.08
CA VAL A 3 -7.13 17.54 23.46
C VAL A 3 -8.23 17.62 22.40
N PHE A 4 -8.12 16.81 21.37
CA PHE A 4 -9.10 16.68 20.31
C PHE A 4 -9.31 15.21 19.93
N ALA A 5 -10.47 14.92 19.39
CA ALA A 5 -10.78 13.64 18.79
C ALA A 5 -11.56 13.86 17.49
N ALA A 6 -11.34 13.03 16.51
CA ALA A 6 -12.02 13.06 15.22
C ALA A 6 -12.89 11.81 15.06
N TYR A 7 -14.11 12.03 14.57
CA TYR A 7 -15.11 10.99 14.33
C TYR A 7 -15.67 11.12 12.92
N THR A 8 -16.15 10.02 12.36
CA THR A 8 -16.95 10.06 11.12
C THR A 8 -18.44 10.13 11.41
N PRO A 9 -19.22 10.80 10.57
CA PRO A 9 -20.67 10.75 10.67
C PRO A 9 -21.18 9.31 10.56
N GLY A 10 -22.05 8.91 11.50
CA GLY A 10 -22.67 7.57 11.50
C GLY A 10 -21.84 6.46 12.15
N GLU A 11 -20.60 6.72 12.55
CA GLU A 11 -19.79 5.75 13.31
C GLU A 11 -19.52 6.31 14.73
N SER A 12 -19.66 5.46 15.73
CA SER A 12 -19.31 5.79 17.12
C SER A 12 -17.82 5.62 17.42
N LEU A 13 -17.04 5.21 16.41
CA LEU A 13 -15.63 4.91 16.55
C LEU A 13 -14.79 6.18 16.35
N GLU A 14 -13.89 6.39 17.28
CA GLU A 14 -12.91 7.47 17.19
C GLU A 14 -11.86 7.12 16.12
N LEU A 15 -11.65 8.00 15.13
CA LEU A 15 -10.67 7.83 14.07
C LEU A 15 -9.28 8.30 14.45
N ALA A 16 -9.22 9.39 15.17
CA ALA A 16 -7.96 9.96 15.60
C ALA A 16 -8.15 10.69 16.93
N ARG A 17 -7.12 10.67 17.74
CA ARG A 17 -7.04 11.41 19.00
C ARG A 17 -5.70 12.10 19.12
N GLY A 18 -5.71 13.33 19.57
CA GLY A 18 -4.48 14.09 19.74
C GLY A 18 -4.63 15.21 20.76
N GLY A 19 -3.57 15.98 20.85
CA GLY A 19 -3.56 17.11 21.77
C GLY A 19 -2.25 17.88 21.76
N ARG A 20 -2.23 18.92 22.55
CA ARG A 20 -1.03 19.68 22.85
C ARG A 20 -0.44 19.21 24.18
N TYR A 21 0.83 18.93 24.18
CA TYR A 21 1.62 18.46 25.31
C TYR A 21 2.68 19.51 25.60
N ASP A 22 2.62 20.14 26.78
CA ASP A 22 3.54 21.24 27.10
C ASP A 22 4.84 20.76 27.77
N ASP A 23 4.84 19.56 28.39
CA ASP A 23 5.95 19.05 29.20
C ASP A 23 6.65 17.81 28.64
N ILE A 24 6.33 17.38 27.42
CA ILE A 24 6.81 16.11 26.87
C ILE A 24 8.35 16.03 26.76
N GLY A 25 9.03 17.14 26.65
CA GLY A 25 10.47 17.21 26.58
C GLY A 25 11.19 17.25 27.92
N ALA A 26 10.46 17.38 29.04
CA ALA A 26 11.08 17.52 30.37
C ALA A 26 11.91 16.31 30.77
N VAL A 27 11.46 15.11 30.40
CA VAL A 27 12.16 13.83 30.64
C VAL A 27 13.48 13.77 29.87
N PHE A 28 13.60 14.50 28.77
CA PHE A 28 14.80 14.57 27.91
C PHE A 28 15.60 15.85 28.12
N GLY A 29 15.41 16.53 29.27
CA GLY A 29 16.20 17.64 29.71
C GLY A 29 15.70 19.04 29.34
N ARG A 30 14.71 19.21 28.48
CA ARG A 30 14.14 20.50 28.12
C ARG A 30 12.65 20.40 27.76
N ALA A 31 11.80 21.00 28.58
CA ALA A 31 10.39 21.12 28.28
C ALA A 31 10.18 21.93 26.99
N ARG A 32 9.47 21.37 26.02
CA ARG A 32 9.03 22.05 24.79
C ARG A 32 7.58 21.69 24.51
N PRO A 33 6.77 22.66 24.14
CA PRO A 33 5.41 22.37 23.67
C PRO A 33 5.47 21.50 22.41
N ALA A 34 4.65 20.48 22.37
CA ALA A 34 4.49 19.62 21.20
C ALA A 34 3.01 19.41 20.93
N THR A 35 2.65 19.23 19.67
CA THR A 35 1.32 18.83 19.24
C THR A 35 1.45 17.56 18.43
N GLY A 36 0.61 16.59 18.70
CA GLY A 36 0.62 15.33 17.99
C GLY A 36 -0.72 14.64 18.04
N PHE A 37 -0.86 13.61 17.26
CA PHE A 37 -2.02 12.74 17.25
C PHE A 37 -1.65 11.31 16.93
N SER A 38 -2.54 10.39 17.31
CA SER A 38 -2.50 8.99 16.91
C SER A 38 -3.79 8.64 16.16
N THR A 39 -3.71 7.69 15.26
CA THR A 39 -4.85 7.17 14.52
C THR A 39 -4.71 5.68 14.33
N ASP A 40 -5.83 4.98 14.21
CA ASP A 40 -5.88 3.57 13.85
C ASP A 40 -6.08 3.43 12.34
N LEU A 41 -5.12 2.79 11.68
CA LEU A 41 -5.14 2.61 10.22
C LEU A 41 -6.33 1.77 9.76
N LYS A 42 -6.75 0.77 10.54
CA LYS A 42 -7.91 -0.06 10.22
C LYS A 42 -9.21 0.73 10.33
N ALA A 43 -9.31 1.61 11.34
CA ALA A 43 -10.45 2.50 11.49
C ALA A 43 -10.54 3.49 10.32
N LEU A 44 -9.41 4.05 9.88
CA LEU A 44 -9.36 4.90 8.70
C LEU A 44 -9.80 4.17 7.43
N LEU A 45 -9.29 2.97 7.18
CA LEU A 45 -9.68 2.16 6.02
C LEU A 45 -11.18 1.83 6.04
N LYS A 46 -11.74 1.52 7.21
CA LYS A 46 -13.17 1.28 7.38
C LYS A 46 -13.99 2.55 7.10
N ALA A 47 -13.53 3.70 7.56
CA ALA A 47 -14.21 4.98 7.37
C ALA A 47 -14.21 5.46 5.92
N ILE A 48 -13.16 5.17 5.16
CA ILE A 48 -13.08 5.46 3.72
C ILE A 48 -14.11 4.60 2.96
N GLY A 49 -14.48 3.45 3.53
CA GLY A 49 -15.35 2.48 2.88
C GLY A 49 -14.67 1.74 1.72
N PRO A 50 -15.37 0.87 1.03
CA PRO A 50 -14.85 0.26 -0.17
C PRO A 50 -14.66 1.36 -1.21
N THR A 51 -13.41 1.81 -1.39
CA THR A 51 -13.04 2.60 -2.55
C THR A 51 -13.43 1.80 -3.79
N GLN A 52 -14.10 2.44 -4.74
CA GLN A 52 -14.29 1.84 -6.06
C GLN A 52 -12.89 1.54 -6.61
N GLY A 53 -12.48 0.29 -6.57
CA GLY A 53 -11.13 -0.17 -6.86
C GLY A 53 -10.45 -0.96 -5.74
N SER A 54 -10.98 -0.94 -4.52
CA SER A 54 -10.60 -1.86 -3.44
C SER A 54 -11.42 -3.15 -3.58
N GLN A 55 -11.31 -3.77 -4.75
CA GLN A 55 -11.74 -5.16 -4.88
C GLN A 55 -10.73 -6.00 -4.10
N SER A 56 -11.24 -6.74 -3.15
CA SER A 56 -10.56 -7.88 -2.59
C SER A 56 -10.13 -8.79 -3.73
N PHE A 57 -8.85 -9.01 -3.85
CA PHE A 57 -8.18 -9.71 -4.94
C PHE A 57 -8.27 -8.95 -6.27
N VAL A 58 -7.17 -8.40 -6.67
CA VAL A 58 -7.01 -7.69 -7.92
C VAL A 58 -7.16 -8.71 -9.05
N GLU A 59 -8.38 -8.82 -9.59
CA GLU A 59 -8.55 -9.54 -10.84
C GLU A 59 -7.81 -8.78 -11.92
N GLY A 60 -7.00 -9.48 -12.71
CA GLY A 60 -6.26 -8.87 -13.80
C GLY A 60 -4.88 -8.33 -13.43
N ALA A 61 -4.28 -8.82 -12.35
CA ALA A 61 -2.92 -8.45 -12.01
C ALA A 61 -1.89 -9.08 -12.98
N ILE A 62 -0.76 -8.41 -13.13
CA ILE A 62 0.39 -8.90 -13.89
C ILE A 62 1.39 -9.51 -12.91
N GLY A 63 1.69 -10.79 -13.06
CA GLY A 63 2.77 -11.45 -12.32
C GLY A 63 4.13 -11.07 -12.89
N ALA A 64 5.05 -10.60 -12.06
CA ALA A 64 6.43 -10.30 -12.45
C ALA A 64 7.40 -11.24 -11.73
N PRO A 65 8.34 -11.88 -12.44
CA PRO A 65 9.32 -12.74 -11.80
C PRO A 65 10.24 -11.92 -10.89
N TRP A 66 10.64 -12.50 -9.77
CA TRP A 66 11.57 -11.85 -8.86
C TRP A 66 12.95 -11.74 -9.50
N SER A 67 13.40 -10.52 -9.76
CA SER A 67 14.70 -10.26 -10.37
C SER A 67 15.24 -8.88 -10.01
N ALA A 68 16.56 -8.76 -9.98
CA ALA A 68 17.25 -7.48 -9.85
C ALA A 68 17.43 -6.75 -11.22
N ASN A 69 16.90 -7.33 -12.32
CA ASN A 69 17.02 -6.78 -13.67
C ASN A 69 16.38 -5.38 -13.75
N GLU A 70 17.16 -4.38 -14.17
CA GLU A 70 16.67 -2.99 -14.22
C GLU A 70 15.67 -2.78 -15.35
N ALA A 71 15.76 -3.50 -16.46
CA ALA A 71 14.77 -3.43 -17.53
C ALA A 71 13.41 -3.95 -17.06
N LEU A 72 13.38 -5.04 -16.27
CA LEU A 72 12.17 -5.54 -15.63
C LEU A 72 11.58 -4.50 -14.69
N ARG A 73 12.41 -3.88 -13.84
CA ARG A 73 11.95 -2.85 -12.91
C ARG A 73 11.38 -1.64 -13.63
N ALA A 74 11.97 -1.24 -14.76
CA ALA A 74 11.46 -0.18 -15.60
C ALA A 74 10.10 -0.54 -16.22
N ALA A 75 9.94 -1.76 -16.72
CA ALA A 75 8.66 -2.27 -17.23
C ALA A 75 7.58 -2.27 -16.15
N ILE A 76 7.90 -2.76 -14.95
CA ILE A 76 6.97 -2.75 -13.80
C ILE A 76 6.55 -1.33 -13.44
N ARG A 77 7.48 -0.37 -13.40
CA ARG A 77 7.15 1.05 -13.14
C ARG A 77 6.20 1.60 -14.19
N ALA A 78 6.44 1.31 -15.46
CA ALA A 78 5.60 1.77 -16.57
C ALA A 78 4.17 1.23 -16.45
N HIS A 79 4.01 -0.08 -16.20
CA HIS A 79 2.69 -0.70 -15.99
C HIS A 79 1.96 -0.09 -14.78
N ARG A 80 2.64 0.08 -13.64
CA ARG A 80 2.04 0.71 -12.46
C ARG A 80 1.62 2.16 -12.71
N GLN A 81 2.38 2.92 -13.48
CA GLN A 81 2.02 4.29 -13.87
C GLN A 81 0.81 4.31 -14.82
N ALA A 82 0.63 3.27 -15.62
CA ALA A 82 -0.54 3.09 -16.48
C ALA A 82 -1.80 2.62 -15.71
N GLY A 83 -1.66 2.30 -14.43
CA GLY A 83 -2.76 1.85 -13.56
C GLY A 83 -2.86 0.34 -13.41
N ASP A 84 -1.97 -0.44 -14.02
CA ASP A 84 -1.91 -1.88 -13.82
C ASP A 84 -1.44 -2.24 -12.42
N VAL A 85 -1.96 -3.31 -11.87
CA VAL A 85 -1.41 -3.92 -10.66
C VAL A 85 -0.38 -4.96 -11.05
N VAL A 86 0.83 -4.81 -10.51
CA VAL A 86 1.92 -5.75 -10.75
C VAL A 86 2.37 -6.38 -9.43
N VAL A 87 2.32 -7.70 -9.37
CA VAL A 87 2.65 -8.53 -8.21
C VAL A 87 3.97 -9.25 -8.45
N TRP A 88 4.88 -9.18 -7.49
CA TRP A 88 6.10 -9.96 -7.53
C TRP A 88 5.83 -11.43 -7.23
N LEU A 89 6.25 -12.31 -8.13
CA LEU A 89 6.23 -13.75 -7.93
C LEU A 89 7.58 -14.17 -7.33
N LEU A 90 7.56 -14.68 -6.13
CA LEU A 90 8.78 -15.13 -5.45
C LEU A 90 9.34 -16.39 -6.10
N PRO A 91 10.67 -16.61 -6.08
CA PRO A 91 11.28 -17.81 -6.60
C PRO A 91 10.69 -19.08 -6.00
N GLY A 92 10.28 -20.02 -6.86
CA GLY A 92 9.61 -21.27 -6.46
C GLY A 92 8.10 -21.16 -6.26
N HIS A 93 7.52 -19.96 -6.31
CA HIS A 93 6.09 -19.69 -6.15
C HIS A 93 5.43 -19.13 -7.42
N GLU A 94 6.09 -19.24 -8.56
CA GLU A 94 5.59 -18.71 -9.84
C GLU A 94 4.26 -19.37 -10.26
N HIS A 95 4.05 -20.61 -9.84
CA HIS A 95 2.81 -21.38 -10.10
C HIS A 95 1.60 -20.85 -9.30
N GLU A 96 1.83 -20.02 -8.28
CA GLU A 96 0.78 -19.43 -7.46
C GLU A 96 0.21 -18.13 -8.05
N ALA A 97 0.70 -17.68 -9.21
CA ALA A 97 0.33 -16.42 -9.82
C ALA A 97 -1.20 -16.27 -9.97
N ALA A 98 -1.90 -17.31 -10.43
CA ALA A 98 -3.35 -17.29 -10.55
C ALA A 98 -4.05 -17.16 -9.18
N ALA A 99 -3.55 -17.82 -8.14
CA ALA A 99 -4.06 -17.70 -6.78
C ALA A 99 -3.83 -16.30 -6.18
N MET A 100 -2.82 -15.58 -6.67
CA MET A 100 -2.56 -14.18 -6.33
C MET A 100 -3.38 -13.18 -7.15
N GLY A 101 -4.33 -13.65 -7.97
CA GLY A 101 -5.19 -12.81 -8.80
C GLY A 101 -4.53 -12.33 -10.09
N CYS A 102 -3.41 -12.92 -10.50
CA CYS A 102 -2.79 -12.63 -11.78
C CYS A 102 -3.49 -13.40 -12.90
N ASP A 103 -3.76 -12.75 -14.02
CA ASP A 103 -4.22 -13.33 -15.28
C ASP A 103 -3.18 -13.20 -16.39
N ARG A 104 -2.16 -12.43 -16.14
CA ARG A 104 -1.06 -12.11 -17.06
C ARG A 104 0.28 -12.18 -16.32
N ARG A 105 1.36 -12.30 -17.08
CA ARG A 105 2.74 -12.29 -16.55
C ARG A 105 3.67 -11.47 -17.43
N LEU A 106 4.73 -10.93 -16.84
CA LEU A 106 5.84 -10.34 -17.57
C LEU A 106 6.82 -11.44 -17.96
N VAL A 107 7.15 -11.51 -19.24
CA VAL A 107 8.10 -12.45 -19.82
C VAL A 107 9.16 -11.68 -20.60
N GLU A 108 10.42 -12.08 -20.46
CA GLU A 108 11.52 -11.52 -21.23
C GLU A 108 11.57 -12.20 -22.61
N ASP A 109 11.61 -11.39 -23.67
CA ASP A 109 11.77 -11.90 -25.03
C ASP A 109 13.26 -12.08 -25.40
N ASP A 110 13.49 -12.66 -26.57
CA ASP A 110 14.86 -12.95 -27.08
C ASP A 110 15.72 -11.68 -27.26
N SER A 111 15.09 -10.49 -27.28
CA SER A 111 15.78 -9.20 -27.37
C SER A 111 16.07 -8.56 -26.01
N GLY A 112 15.67 -9.21 -24.91
CA GLY A 112 15.80 -8.68 -23.55
C GLY A 112 14.72 -7.66 -23.19
N GLN A 113 13.63 -7.58 -23.97
CA GLN A 113 12.50 -6.73 -23.67
C GLN A 113 11.42 -7.52 -22.89
N TRP A 114 10.77 -6.82 -21.98
CA TRP A 114 9.70 -7.41 -21.14
C TRP A 114 8.34 -7.16 -21.76
N ARG A 115 7.59 -8.23 -21.96
CA ARG A 115 6.24 -8.22 -22.54
C ARG A 115 5.25 -8.85 -21.57
N VAL A 116 3.99 -8.40 -21.67
CA VAL A 116 2.89 -9.00 -20.94
C VAL A 116 2.28 -10.12 -21.79
N GLU A 117 2.21 -11.31 -21.21
CA GLU A 117 1.56 -12.48 -21.81
C GLU A 117 0.48 -13.02 -20.87
N PRO A 118 -0.57 -13.67 -21.38
CA PRO A 118 -1.52 -14.41 -20.55
C PRO A 118 -0.81 -15.49 -19.72
N LEU A 119 -1.38 -15.85 -18.58
CA LEU A 119 -0.94 -16.96 -17.73
C LEU A 119 -1.24 -18.30 -18.39
#